data_b5e8eeb1f6eef01599d652b0bbe4447e
#
_entry.id   b5e8eeb1f6eef01599d652b0bbe4447e
#
_cell.length_a   1.000
_cell.length_b   1.000
_cell.length_c   1.000
_cell.angle_alpha   90.00
_cell.angle_beta   90.00
_cell.angle_gamma   90.00
#
_symmetry.space_group_name_H-M   'P 1'
#
loop_
_entity.id
_entity.type
_entity.pdbx_description
1 polymer ?
#
loop_
_entity_poly.entity_id
_entity_poly.type
_entity_poly.pdbx_seq_one_letter_code
_entity_poly.pdbx_strand_id
1 'polypeptide(L)'
;MNSNSEIKDLLQKFVLNQCTPEETNEVIAYYKKNKLTDDFPSVEDIKNLLGEMPKMSQQTADGIFMNILSSSKENETTIDIAPKKSHFKKYIAIAASVVVLLGIGFFYKQNIQNKISEPKFDFKSTDIVLQLEDGKVQIIHEDNSVQVLDSKGNVVGNQAGNKLVYENNSDLEKVSYNTIKIPYGKKFQLQLSDGTLVHLNSGTTLKYPVRFIAGENRQVFLDGEAFFDVAKDKKHPFIVNADNLNVRVLGTHFNVSNYPEDAATDVVLVEGSVGMYNTNEEFNADKNTILKPGYKGSFNRENASIITKPVITDIYTSWINGGLTFRNMTFKNIITKLERRYNVTIINKNEKLANEKFNASFKEESIENVMSYFNDIHGINYTIKNNQIVIK
;
A
#
# COMPACT_ATOMS: atom_id res chain seq x y z
N MET A 1 47.08 9.90 -10.75
CA MET A 1 46.38 9.54 -12.01
C MET A 1 46.45 8.02 -12.08
N ASN A 2 45.47 7.34 -11.49
CA ASN A 2 45.42 5.88 -11.55
C ASN A 2 45.01 5.49 -12.97
N SER A 3 45.67 4.53 -13.56
CA SER A 3 45.41 4.10 -14.94
C SER A 3 44.02 3.46 -15.01
N ASN A 4 43.33 3.53 -16.17
CA ASN A 4 42.00 2.89 -16.40
C ASN A 4 42.00 1.39 -16.03
N SER A 5 43.15 0.73 -15.97
CA SER A 5 43.32 -0.66 -15.58
C SER A 5 43.13 -0.87 -14.06
N GLU A 6 43.68 0.01 -13.23
CA GLU A 6 43.60 -0.10 -11.76
C GLU A 6 42.16 0.11 -11.25
N ILE A 7 41.43 1.00 -11.89
CA ILE A 7 40.01 1.25 -11.56
C ILE A 7 39.13 0.05 -11.91
N LYS A 8 39.38 -0.63 -13.04
CA LYS A 8 38.64 -1.84 -13.42
C LYS A 8 38.82 -2.97 -12.43
N ASP A 9 40.04 -3.18 -11.95
CA ASP A 9 40.35 -4.19 -10.95
C ASP A 9 39.69 -3.86 -9.60
N LEU A 10 39.68 -2.59 -9.20
CA LEU A 10 38.98 -2.12 -8.02
C LEU A 10 37.48 -2.30 -8.11
N LEU A 11 36.89 -2.06 -9.29
CA LEU A 11 35.46 -2.27 -9.54
C LEU A 11 35.04 -3.74 -9.50
N GLN A 12 35.90 -4.64 -10.02
CA GLN A 12 35.68 -6.08 -9.91
C GLN A 12 35.72 -6.54 -8.44
N LYS A 13 36.70 -6.09 -7.65
CA LYS A 13 36.76 -6.37 -6.21
C LYS A 13 35.53 -5.82 -5.48
N PHE A 14 35.05 -4.64 -5.86
CA PHE A 14 33.85 -4.02 -5.26
C PHE A 14 32.58 -4.84 -5.51
N VAL A 15 32.37 -5.30 -6.74
CA VAL A 15 31.25 -6.17 -7.10
C VAL A 15 31.28 -7.49 -6.34
N LEU A 16 32.49 -8.05 -6.10
CA LEU A 16 32.70 -9.29 -5.36
C LEU A 16 32.68 -9.10 -3.83
N ASN A 17 32.46 -7.87 -3.33
CA ASN A 17 32.50 -7.52 -1.90
C ASN A 17 33.86 -7.86 -1.24
N GLN A 18 34.94 -7.70 -2.01
CA GLN A 18 36.35 -8.02 -1.60
C GLN A 18 37.17 -6.77 -1.37
N CYS A 19 36.59 -5.56 -1.47
CA CYS A 19 37.29 -4.31 -1.20
C CYS A 19 37.52 -4.10 0.29
N THR A 20 38.69 -3.54 0.62
CA THR A 20 38.92 -2.96 1.95
C THR A 20 38.07 -1.68 2.11
N PRO A 21 37.91 -1.14 3.35
CA PRO A 21 37.22 0.13 3.56
C PRO A 21 37.86 1.30 2.79
N GLU A 22 39.18 1.31 2.64
CA GLU A 22 39.92 2.32 1.89
C GLU A 22 39.64 2.21 0.39
N GLU A 23 39.74 0.99 -0.18
CA GLU A 23 39.44 0.70 -1.58
C GLU A 23 37.96 1.02 -1.91
N THR A 24 37.04 0.76 -0.98
CA THR A 24 35.62 1.13 -1.12
C THR A 24 35.41 2.65 -1.23
N ASN A 25 36.14 3.43 -0.39
CA ASN A 25 36.10 4.88 -0.46
C ASN A 25 36.70 5.43 -1.76
N GLU A 26 37.71 4.80 -2.34
CA GLU A 26 38.28 5.16 -3.65
C GLU A 26 37.23 4.94 -4.76
N VAL A 27 36.53 3.82 -4.76
CA VAL A 27 35.44 3.54 -5.72
C VAL A 27 34.36 4.59 -5.59
N ILE A 28 33.91 4.92 -4.38
CA ILE A 28 32.91 5.93 -4.13
C ILE A 28 33.38 7.32 -4.61
N ALA A 29 34.63 7.67 -4.35
CA ALA A 29 35.20 8.95 -4.78
C ALA A 29 35.31 9.05 -6.30
N TYR A 30 35.64 7.97 -6.98
CA TYR A 30 35.68 7.89 -8.43
C TYR A 30 34.31 8.16 -9.06
N TYR A 31 33.26 7.51 -8.55
CA TYR A 31 31.88 7.73 -9.02
C TYR A 31 31.31 9.10 -8.70
N LYS A 32 31.67 9.69 -7.57
CA LYS A 32 31.26 11.06 -7.25
C LYS A 32 31.88 12.08 -8.21
N LYS A 33 33.05 11.79 -8.76
CA LYS A 33 33.79 12.69 -9.66
C LYS A 33 33.41 12.50 -11.13
N ASN A 34 33.14 11.27 -11.54
CA ASN A 34 32.88 10.90 -12.93
C ASN A 34 31.44 10.41 -13.05
N LYS A 35 30.54 11.25 -13.59
CA LYS A 35 29.15 10.84 -13.84
C LYS A 35 29.13 9.72 -14.88
N LEU A 36 28.71 8.49 -14.46
CA LEU A 36 28.38 7.32 -15.29
C LEU A 36 29.31 7.18 -16.53
N THR A 37 30.42 6.52 -16.37
CA THR A 37 31.32 6.15 -17.46
C THR A 37 31.09 4.69 -17.86
N ASP A 38 31.44 4.33 -19.12
CA ASP A 38 31.38 2.96 -19.68
C ASP A 38 32.33 1.95 -18.99
N ASP A 39 32.97 2.34 -17.89
CA ASP A 39 33.95 1.55 -17.15
C ASP A 39 33.33 0.58 -16.14
N PHE A 40 31.99 0.57 -16.00
CA PHE A 40 31.30 -0.38 -15.12
C PHE A 40 31.26 -1.77 -15.77
N PRO A 41 31.56 -2.87 -15.04
CA PRO A 41 31.42 -4.22 -15.58
C PRO A 41 30.02 -4.44 -16.15
N SER A 42 29.93 -5.01 -17.33
CA SER A 42 28.64 -5.35 -17.93
C SER A 42 27.89 -6.39 -17.07
N VAL A 43 26.57 -6.49 -17.23
CA VAL A 43 25.80 -7.54 -16.54
C VAL A 43 26.32 -8.94 -16.86
N GLU A 44 26.89 -9.12 -18.05
CA GLU A 44 27.52 -10.36 -18.52
C GLU A 44 28.82 -10.65 -17.80
N ASP A 45 29.66 -9.61 -17.60
CA ASP A 45 30.90 -9.73 -16.82
C ASP A 45 30.61 -10.08 -15.36
N ILE A 46 29.60 -9.46 -14.76
CA ILE A 46 29.15 -9.76 -13.38
C ILE A 46 28.62 -11.20 -13.28
N LYS A 47 27.82 -11.66 -14.25
CA LYS A 47 27.33 -13.05 -14.26
C LYS A 47 28.45 -14.07 -14.38
N ASN A 48 29.45 -13.81 -15.23
CA ASN A 48 30.62 -14.68 -15.39
C ASN A 48 31.47 -14.74 -14.10
N LEU A 49 31.70 -13.61 -13.46
CA LEU A 49 32.37 -13.52 -12.16
C LEU A 49 31.66 -14.27 -11.04
N LEU A 50 30.33 -14.18 -10.98
CA LEU A 50 29.50 -14.91 -10.00
C LEU A 50 29.39 -16.41 -10.31
N GLY A 51 29.55 -16.82 -11.58
CA GLY A 51 29.60 -18.22 -12.00
C GLY A 51 30.85 -18.96 -11.56
N GLU A 52 31.96 -18.23 -11.33
CA GLU A 52 33.26 -18.77 -10.87
C GLU A 52 33.37 -18.87 -9.34
N MET A 53 32.38 -18.38 -8.58
CA MET A 53 32.39 -18.51 -7.12
C MET A 53 32.24 -19.98 -6.70
N PRO A 54 33.12 -20.50 -5.84
CA PRO A 54 33.01 -21.85 -5.30
C PRO A 54 31.68 -21.91 -4.49
N LYS A 55 30.80 -22.83 -4.88
CA LYS A 55 29.60 -23.11 -4.10
C LYS A 55 30.00 -23.56 -2.71
N MET A 56 29.40 -22.94 -1.68
CA MET A 56 29.63 -23.36 -0.29
C MET A 56 29.35 -24.86 -0.15
N SER A 57 30.27 -25.63 0.43
CA SER A 57 30.07 -27.05 0.63
C SER A 57 28.89 -27.27 1.60
N GLN A 58 28.13 -28.36 1.38
CA GLN A 58 27.02 -28.73 2.27
C GLN A 58 27.50 -28.83 3.74
N GLN A 59 28.69 -29.36 3.94
CA GLN A 59 29.31 -29.52 5.26
C GLN A 59 29.58 -28.19 5.97
N THR A 60 29.97 -27.14 5.22
CA THR A 60 30.19 -25.80 5.74
C THR A 60 28.86 -25.11 6.07
N ALA A 61 27.84 -25.29 5.23
CA ALA A 61 26.48 -24.78 5.47
C ALA A 61 25.83 -25.42 6.71
N ASP A 62 25.95 -26.73 6.86
CA ASP A 62 25.46 -27.48 8.02
C ASP A 62 26.23 -27.08 9.31
N GLY A 63 27.53 -26.83 9.25
CA GLY A 63 28.33 -26.33 10.36
C GLY A 63 27.89 -24.95 10.85
N ILE A 64 27.60 -24.03 9.94
CA ILE A 64 27.06 -22.69 10.27
C ILE A 64 25.67 -22.82 10.90
N PHE A 65 24.80 -23.64 10.32
CA PHE A 65 23.46 -23.87 10.82
C PHE A 65 23.45 -24.47 12.24
N MET A 66 24.32 -25.44 12.52
CA MET A 66 24.47 -26.04 13.85
C MET A 66 25.05 -25.07 14.88
N ASN A 67 25.95 -24.18 14.50
CA ASN A 67 26.47 -23.12 15.37
C ASN A 67 25.39 -22.10 15.74
N ILE A 68 24.51 -21.73 14.82
CA ILE A 68 23.36 -20.85 15.10
C ILE A 68 22.38 -21.51 16.06
N LEU A 69 22.09 -22.80 15.88
CA LEU A 69 21.21 -23.56 16.76
C LEU A 69 21.79 -23.77 18.17
N SER A 70 23.11 -23.97 18.30
CA SER A 70 23.76 -24.12 19.61
C SER A 70 23.80 -22.80 20.39
N SER A 71 24.01 -21.67 19.72
CA SER A 71 24.01 -20.34 20.36
C SER A 71 22.64 -19.92 20.90
N SER A 72 21.56 -20.53 20.43
CA SER A 72 20.20 -20.27 20.93
C SER A 72 19.84 -21.09 22.18
N LYS A 73 20.69 -22.06 22.61
CA LYS A 73 20.42 -22.95 23.78
C LYS A 73 21.15 -22.59 25.06
N GLU A 74 22.03 -21.58 25.08
CA GLU A 74 22.87 -21.28 26.22
C GLU A 74 22.32 -20.25 27.23
N ASN A 75 21.01 -20.00 27.28
CA ASN A 75 20.41 -19.10 28.27
C ASN A 75 19.33 -19.75 29.15
N GLU A 76 19.48 -21.04 29.47
CA GLU A 76 18.73 -21.64 30.59
C GLU A 76 19.63 -21.81 31.83
N THR A 77 19.70 -20.77 32.66
CA THR A 77 20.25 -20.89 34.00
C THR A 77 19.27 -21.62 34.88
N THR A 78 19.56 -22.88 35.20
CA THR A 78 18.87 -23.65 36.22
C THR A 78 19.23 -23.12 37.59
N ILE A 79 18.24 -22.51 38.27
CA ILE A 79 18.36 -22.15 39.71
C ILE A 79 17.84 -23.33 40.55
N ASP A 80 18.74 -23.99 41.24
CA ASP A 80 18.43 -25.02 42.23
C ASP A 80 17.78 -24.35 43.46
N ILE A 81 16.50 -24.62 43.70
CA ILE A 81 15.78 -24.13 44.90
C ILE A 81 15.41 -25.31 45.77
N ALA A 82 16.09 -25.41 46.93
CA ALA A 82 15.73 -26.36 48.03
C ALA A 82 14.29 -26.13 48.55
N PRO A 83 13.54 -27.16 48.91
CA PRO A 83 12.13 -27.02 49.26
C PRO A 83 11.92 -26.44 50.66
N LYS A 84 11.44 -25.20 50.75
CA LYS A 84 10.93 -24.59 51.98
C LYS A 84 9.43 -24.84 52.08
N LYS A 85 8.98 -25.46 53.18
CA LYS A 85 7.55 -25.72 53.48
C LYS A 85 6.76 -24.41 53.41
N SER A 86 5.77 -24.35 52.52
CA SER A 86 5.00 -23.15 52.23
C SER A 86 3.51 -23.34 52.50
N HIS A 87 2.89 -22.30 53.01
CA HIS A 87 1.44 -22.15 53.25
C HIS A 87 0.65 -22.03 51.90
N PHE A 88 0.69 -23.11 51.11
CA PHE A 88 0.25 -23.14 49.71
C PHE A 88 -1.26 -22.92 49.48
N LYS A 89 -2.09 -23.12 50.50
CA LYS A 89 -3.56 -23.05 50.36
C LYS A 89 -4.13 -21.63 50.23
N LYS A 90 -3.43 -20.59 50.69
CA LYS A 90 -3.91 -19.20 50.57
C LYS A 90 -3.59 -18.55 49.19
N TYR A 91 -2.57 -19.01 48.52
CA TYR A 91 -2.18 -18.45 47.20
C TYR A 91 -2.94 -19.07 46.02
N ILE A 92 -3.49 -20.29 46.18
CA ILE A 92 -4.33 -20.94 45.16
C ILE A 92 -5.65 -20.16 44.95
N ALA A 93 -6.22 -19.59 46.01
CA ALA A 93 -7.45 -18.78 45.87
C ALA A 93 -7.22 -17.45 45.11
N ILE A 94 -6.04 -16.84 45.30
CA ILE A 94 -5.68 -15.58 44.60
C ILE A 94 -5.33 -15.86 43.12
N ALA A 95 -4.60 -16.95 42.86
CA ALA A 95 -4.28 -17.36 41.49
C ALA A 95 -5.54 -17.71 40.67
N ALA A 96 -6.50 -18.39 41.26
CA ALA A 96 -7.77 -18.72 40.63
C ALA A 96 -8.59 -17.46 40.26
N SER A 97 -8.62 -16.45 41.13
CA SER A 97 -9.33 -15.19 40.84
C SER A 97 -8.67 -14.38 39.70
N VAL A 98 -7.34 -14.38 39.61
CA VAL A 98 -6.60 -13.72 38.51
C VAL A 98 -6.83 -14.43 37.18
N VAL A 99 -6.82 -15.76 37.17
CA VAL A 99 -7.12 -16.56 35.97
C VAL A 99 -8.56 -16.35 35.50
N VAL A 100 -9.53 -16.26 36.42
CA VAL A 100 -10.93 -15.96 36.07
C VAL A 100 -11.07 -14.53 35.51
N LEU A 101 -10.40 -13.53 36.11
CA LEU A 101 -10.43 -12.16 35.61
C LEU A 101 -9.73 -12.03 34.24
N LEU A 102 -8.60 -12.73 34.04
CA LEU A 102 -7.93 -12.78 32.73
C LEU A 102 -8.78 -13.55 31.71
N GLY A 103 -9.46 -14.62 32.10
CA GLY A 103 -10.42 -15.36 31.29
C GLY A 103 -11.61 -14.48 30.88
N ILE A 104 -12.20 -13.75 31.82
CA ILE A 104 -13.29 -12.82 31.55
C ILE A 104 -12.80 -11.66 30.66
N GLY A 105 -11.61 -11.11 30.92
CA GLY A 105 -11.00 -10.06 30.09
C GLY A 105 -10.70 -10.54 28.65
N PHE A 106 -10.21 -11.78 28.52
CA PHE A 106 -9.97 -12.41 27.21
C PHE A 106 -11.29 -12.69 26.45
N PHE A 107 -12.29 -13.25 27.13
CA PHE A 107 -13.63 -13.48 26.57
C PHE A 107 -14.33 -12.15 26.22
N TYR A 108 -14.17 -11.11 27.04
CA TYR A 108 -14.73 -9.79 26.78
C TYR A 108 -14.04 -9.13 25.58
N LYS A 109 -12.70 -9.24 25.48
CA LYS A 109 -11.94 -8.77 24.31
C LYS A 109 -12.30 -9.55 23.05
N GLN A 110 -12.46 -10.87 23.12
CA GLN A 110 -12.87 -11.71 22.00
C GLN A 110 -14.32 -11.43 21.56
N ASN A 111 -15.22 -11.15 22.50
CA ASN A 111 -16.61 -10.78 22.21
C ASN A 111 -16.74 -9.35 21.63
N ILE A 112 -15.84 -8.42 21.98
CA ILE A 112 -15.76 -7.10 21.35
C ILE A 112 -15.22 -7.22 19.94
N GLN A 113 -14.20 -8.05 19.70
CA GLN A 113 -13.67 -8.29 18.34
C GLN A 113 -14.69 -9.01 17.44
N ASN A 114 -15.52 -9.90 18.01
CA ASN A 114 -16.57 -10.59 17.24
C ASN A 114 -17.84 -9.75 17.01
N LYS A 115 -18.01 -8.59 17.68
CA LYS A 115 -19.15 -7.68 17.44
C LYS A 115 -18.90 -6.61 16.39
N ILE A 116 -17.66 -6.46 15.92
CA ILE A 116 -17.35 -5.65 14.75
C ILE A 116 -17.13 -6.62 13.56
N SER A 117 -18.13 -7.45 13.29
CA SER A 117 -18.25 -8.00 11.95
C SER A 117 -18.71 -6.83 11.08
N GLU A 118 -17.75 -6.14 10.45
CA GLU A 118 -18.10 -5.28 9.32
C GLU A 118 -18.98 -6.12 8.38
N PRO A 119 -20.13 -5.61 7.93
CA PRO A 119 -20.94 -6.34 6.97
C PRO A 119 -20.02 -6.65 5.79
N LYS A 120 -19.80 -7.95 5.48
CA LYS A 120 -19.10 -8.38 4.27
C LYS A 120 -19.96 -7.92 3.09
N PHE A 121 -19.63 -6.73 2.58
CA PHE A 121 -20.24 -6.24 1.36
C PHE A 121 -19.76 -7.14 0.22
N ASP A 122 -20.70 -7.75 -0.47
CA ASP A 122 -20.42 -8.50 -1.69
C ASP A 122 -19.99 -7.49 -2.75
N PHE A 123 -18.72 -7.55 -3.17
CA PHE A 123 -18.14 -6.68 -4.21
C PHE A 123 -18.77 -6.86 -5.60
N LYS A 124 -19.75 -7.73 -5.73
CA LYS A 124 -20.56 -7.88 -6.95
C LYS A 124 -21.71 -6.86 -7.03
N SER A 125 -21.92 -6.03 -6.01
CA SER A 125 -22.86 -4.92 -6.12
C SER A 125 -22.36 -3.95 -7.20
N THR A 126 -23.26 -3.57 -8.10
CA THR A 126 -22.98 -2.58 -9.16
C THR A 126 -23.22 -1.15 -8.69
N ASP A 127 -23.62 -0.95 -7.43
CA ASP A 127 -24.02 0.33 -6.89
C ASP A 127 -22.98 0.92 -5.95
N ILE A 128 -22.85 2.24 -5.97
CA ILE A 128 -22.05 2.96 -4.99
C ILE A 128 -22.81 2.95 -3.68
N VAL A 129 -22.15 2.53 -2.60
CA VAL A 129 -22.76 2.34 -1.29
C VAL A 129 -22.16 3.31 -0.30
N LEU A 130 -23.02 4.12 0.33
CA LEU A 130 -22.66 4.97 1.47
C LEU A 130 -23.20 4.34 2.75
N GLN A 131 -22.32 3.90 3.64
CA GLN A 131 -22.68 3.47 4.99
C GLN A 131 -22.50 4.63 5.95
N LEU A 132 -23.55 4.98 6.65
CA LEU A 132 -23.57 6.03 7.66
C LEU A 132 -23.07 5.51 9.01
N GLU A 133 -22.73 6.45 9.92
CA GLU A 133 -22.25 6.16 11.28
C GLU A 133 -23.18 5.22 12.07
N ASP A 134 -24.50 5.34 11.90
CA ASP A 134 -25.51 4.51 12.58
C ASP A 134 -25.69 3.12 11.94
N GLY A 135 -24.86 2.79 10.95
CA GLY A 135 -24.90 1.54 10.19
C GLY A 135 -25.93 1.49 9.07
N LYS A 136 -26.73 2.53 8.89
CA LYS A 136 -27.67 2.62 7.75
C LYS A 136 -26.87 2.68 6.46
N VAL A 137 -27.45 2.07 5.42
CA VAL A 137 -26.88 2.03 4.08
C VAL A 137 -27.73 2.85 3.14
N GLN A 138 -27.09 3.74 2.40
CA GLN A 138 -27.68 4.53 1.34
C GLN A 138 -27.03 4.18 0.01
N ILE A 139 -27.83 3.83 -0.98
CA ILE A 139 -27.35 3.59 -2.35
C ILE A 139 -27.26 4.93 -3.07
N ILE A 140 -26.12 5.19 -3.68
CA ILE A 140 -25.85 6.40 -4.45
C ILE A 140 -25.96 6.06 -5.94
N HIS A 141 -26.89 6.71 -6.62
CA HIS A 141 -27.04 6.64 -8.07
C HIS A 141 -26.46 7.89 -8.71
N GLU A 142 -25.62 7.72 -9.75
CA GLU A 142 -24.85 8.80 -10.38
C GLU A 142 -25.72 9.83 -11.13
N ASP A 143 -26.98 9.52 -11.39
CA ASP A 143 -27.97 10.37 -12.05
C ASP A 143 -28.90 11.13 -11.07
N ASN A 144 -28.78 10.85 -9.79
CA ASN A 144 -29.66 11.41 -8.76
C ASN A 144 -29.00 12.56 -7.97
N SER A 145 -29.83 13.29 -7.24
CA SER A 145 -29.41 14.22 -6.19
C SER A 145 -30.03 13.78 -4.88
N VAL A 146 -29.18 13.53 -3.87
CA VAL A 146 -29.61 13.00 -2.57
C VAL A 146 -28.93 13.76 -1.45
N GLN A 147 -29.70 14.01 -0.37
CA GLN A 147 -29.14 14.56 0.87
C GLN A 147 -28.69 13.44 1.80
N VAL A 148 -27.51 13.62 2.39
CA VAL A 148 -27.00 12.75 3.45
C VAL A 148 -27.38 13.37 4.79
N LEU A 149 -28.09 12.61 5.62
CA LEU A 149 -28.55 13.04 6.93
C LEU A 149 -27.70 12.36 8.03
N ASP A 150 -27.42 13.09 9.11
CA ASP A 150 -26.86 12.52 10.33
C ASP A 150 -27.93 11.72 11.12
N SER A 151 -27.52 11.11 12.23
CA SER A 151 -28.41 10.33 13.11
C SER A 151 -29.53 11.19 13.75
N LYS A 152 -29.38 12.52 13.75
CA LYS A 152 -30.35 13.48 14.28
C LYS A 152 -31.29 14.05 13.20
N GLY A 153 -31.06 13.70 11.91
CA GLY A 153 -31.85 14.17 10.76
C GLY A 153 -31.35 15.50 10.16
N ASN A 154 -30.16 16.00 10.56
CA ASN A 154 -29.59 17.19 9.95
C ASN A 154 -28.89 16.84 8.63
N VAL A 155 -28.99 17.71 7.63
CA VAL A 155 -28.26 17.56 6.37
C VAL A 155 -26.76 17.82 6.63
N VAL A 156 -25.95 16.81 6.39
CA VAL A 156 -24.48 16.87 6.54
C VAL A 156 -23.76 16.83 5.20
N GLY A 157 -24.42 16.41 4.14
CA GLY A 157 -23.86 16.36 2.80
C GLY A 157 -24.92 16.37 1.71
N ASN A 158 -24.51 16.81 0.53
CA ASN A 158 -25.34 16.87 -0.67
C ASN A 158 -24.66 16.14 -1.81
N GLN A 159 -25.33 15.16 -2.41
CA GLN A 159 -24.88 14.48 -3.61
C GLN A 159 -25.54 15.09 -4.84
N ALA A 160 -24.75 15.33 -5.89
CA ALA A 160 -25.23 15.70 -7.21
C ALA A 160 -24.39 14.97 -8.27
N GLY A 161 -25.03 14.11 -9.05
CA GLY A 161 -24.35 13.26 -10.02
C GLY A 161 -23.30 12.35 -9.36
N ASN A 162 -22.10 12.33 -9.89
CA ASN A 162 -20.99 11.52 -9.39
C ASN A 162 -20.15 12.20 -8.27
N LYS A 163 -20.71 13.22 -7.61
CA LYS A 163 -20.03 13.97 -6.56
C LYS A 163 -20.88 14.10 -5.30
N LEU A 164 -20.27 13.79 -4.14
CA LEU A 164 -20.81 14.06 -2.80
C LEU A 164 -20.00 15.15 -2.13
N VAL A 165 -20.67 16.16 -1.57
CA VAL A 165 -20.05 17.30 -0.88
C VAL A 165 -20.53 17.33 0.57
N TYR A 166 -19.60 17.30 1.51
CA TYR A 166 -19.86 17.55 2.93
C TYR A 166 -19.63 19.02 3.26
N GLU A 167 -20.54 19.58 4.03
CA GLU A 167 -20.46 20.97 4.46
C GLU A 167 -19.94 21.07 5.90
N ASN A 168 -19.28 22.20 6.21
CA ASN A 168 -18.69 22.42 7.54
C ASN A 168 -19.72 22.97 8.57
N ASN A 169 -21.03 22.83 8.30
CA ASN A 169 -22.09 23.57 9.02
C ASN A 169 -22.69 22.86 10.23
N SER A 170 -22.21 21.68 10.63
CA SER A 170 -22.79 20.95 11.76
C SER A 170 -21.97 21.09 13.03
N ASP A 171 -22.64 21.45 14.16
CA ASP A 171 -22.07 21.45 15.51
C ASP A 171 -21.99 20.00 16.06
N LEU A 172 -21.11 19.20 15.45
CA LEU A 172 -20.88 17.83 15.93
C LEU A 172 -19.81 17.87 17.04
N GLU A 173 -20.21 17.50 18.25
CA GLU A 173 -19.31 17.38 19.40
C GLU A 173 -18.45 16.11 19.37
N LYS A 174 -18.79 15.13 18.55
CA LYS A 174 -18.10 13.85 18.42
C LYS A 174 -17.77 13.54 16.97
N VAL A 175 -16.60 12.92 16.76
CA VAL A 175 -16.23 12.39 15.44
C VAL A 175 -17.18 11.27 15.07
N SER A 176 -17.87 11.42 13.96
CA SER A 176 -18.65 10.35 13.35
C SER A 176 -18.08 10.01 11.97
N TYR A 177 -18.08 8.73 11.63
CA TYR A 177 -17.46 8.24 10.41
C TYR A 177 -18.51 7.67 9.45
N ASN A 178 -18.43 8.09 8.19
CA ASN A 178 -19.11 7.43 7.09
C ASN A 178 -18.10 6.60 6.29
N THR A 179 -18.61 5.58 5.60
CA THR A 179 -17.81 4.74 4.69
C THR A 179 -18.44 4.72 3.32
N ILE A 180 -17.73 5.14 2.29
CA ILE A 180 -18.16 5.02 0.91
C ILE A 180 -17.44 3.86 0.22
N LYS A 181 -18.19 3.05 -0.53
CA LYS A 181 -17.66 1.92 -1.32
C LYS A 181 -17.99 2.10 -2.78
N ILE A 182 -16.97 2.08 -3.60
CA ILE A 182 -17.07 2.22 -5.04
C ILE A 182 -16.92 0.84 -5.66
N PRO A 183 -17.91 0.32 -6.38
CA PRO A 183 -17.81 -0.97 -7.05
C PRO A 183 -16.84 -0.94 -8.23
N TYR A 184 -16.49 -2.09 -8.74
CA TYR A 184 -15.76 -2.21 -10.00
C TYR A 184 -16.53 -1.54 -11.14
N GLY A 185 -15.82 -0.93 -12.06
CA GLY A 185 -16.38 -0.22 -13.22
C GLY A 185 -16.84 1.20 -12.94
N LYS A 186 -16.84 1.66 -11.69
CA LYS A 186 -17.29 3.01 -11.32
C LYS A 186 -16.18 3.84 -10.69
N LYS A 187 -16.37 5.17 -10.73
CA LYS A 187 -15.54 6.16 -10.06
C LYS A 187 -16.44 7.17 -9.38
N PHE A 188 -15.94 7.83 -8.35
CA PHE A 188 -16.72 8.82 -7.63
C PHE A 188 -15.86 9.95 -7.09
N GLN A 189 -16.47 11.11 -6.86
CA GLN A 189 -15.82 12.27 -6.24
C GLN A 189 -16.44 12.55 -4.88
N LEU A 190 -15.57 12.81 -3.90
CA LEU A 190 -15.98 13.16 -2.55
C LEU A 190 -15.25 14.43 -2.13
N GLN A 191 -16.03 15.46 -1.75
CA GLN A 191 -15.48 16.64 -1.11
C GLN A 191 -15.73 16.52 0.39
N LEU A 192 -14.65 16.48 1.16
CA LEU A 192 -14.66 16.40 2.62
C LEU A 192 -14.99 17.77 3.24
N SER A 193 -15.35 17.77 4.52
CA SER A 193 -15.76 18.96 5.26
C SER A 193 -14.69 20.06 5.39
N ASP A 194 -13.42 19.72 5.19
CA ASP A 194 -12.28 20.66 5.16
C ASP A 194 -12.03 21.28 3.77
N GLY A 195 -12.84 20.89 2.76
CA GLY A 195 -12.68 21.27 1.35
C GLY A 195 -11.75 20.37 0.55
N THR A 196 -11.11 19.36 1.16
CA THR A 196 -10.31 18.37 0.45
C THR A 196 -11.16 17.63 -0.58
N LEU A 197 -10.70 17.57 -1.84
CA LEU A 197 -11.35 16.80 -2.90
C LEU A 197 -10.65 15.45 -3.07
N VAL A 198 -11.44 14.38 -3.04
CA VAL A 198 -10.96 13.01 -3.20
C VAL A 198 -11.61 12.39 -4.44
N HIS A 199 -10.80 11.95 -5.40
CA HIS A 199 -11.25 11.11 -6.49
C HIS A 199 -11.05 9.66 -6.08
N LEU A 200 -12.11 8.86 -6.14
CA LEU A 200 -12.14 7.45 -5.76
C LEU A 200 -12.21 6.58 -7.01
N ASN A 201 -11.26 5.66 -7.15
CA ASN A 201 -11.21 4.72 -8.27
C ASN A 201 -12.06 3.47 -8.01
N SER A 202 -12.24 2.66 -9.05
CA SER A 202 -13.00 1.40 -9.01
C SER A 202 -12.47 0.44 -7.94
N GLY A 203 -13.35 -0.17 -7.17
CA GLY A 203 -13.01 -1.11 -6.10
C GLY A 203 -12.49 -0.44 -4.83
N THR A 204 -12.71 0.86 -4.65
CA THR A 204 -12.20 1.62 -3.50
C THR A 204 -13.22 1.71 -2.37
N THR A 205 -12.75 1.55 -1.15
CA THR A 205 -13.45 1.87 0.09
C THR A 205 -12.71 3.01 0.80
N LEU A 206 -13.43 4.07 1.15
CA LEU A 206 -12.90 5.16 1.96
C LEU A 206 -13.78 5.36 3.19
N LYS A 207 -13.16 5.28 4.39
CA LYS A 207 -13.79 5.65 5.66
C LYS A 207 -13.26 7.02 6.07
N TYR A 208 -14.14 7.94 6.34
CA TYR A 208 -13.80 9.34 6.60
C TYR A 208 -14.74 9.96 7.63
N PRO A 209 -14.29 10.94 8.41
CA PRO A 209 -15.16 11.63 9.35
C PRO A 209 -16.15 12.54 8.59
N VAL A 210 -17.39 12.58 9.03
CA VAL A 210 -18.41 13.51 8.53
C VAL A 210 -17.92 14.95 8.65
N ARG A 211 -17.18 15.24 9.76
CA ARG A 211 -16.50 16.51 10.01
C ARG A 211 -15.17 16.27 10.71
N PHE A 212 -14.15 17.01 10.32
CA PHE A 212 -12.88 17.05 11.05
C PHE A 212 -13.01 17.93 12.29
N ILE A 213 -12.46 17.47 13.42
CA ILE A 213 -12.48 18.21 14.69
C ILE A 213 -11.36 19.25 14.67
N ALA A 214 -11.69 20.47 15.10
CA ALA A 214 -10.72 21.54 15.23
C ALA A 214 -9.62 21.17 16.27
N GLY A 215 -8.36 21.34 15.90
CA GLY A 215 -7.20 21.02 16.74
C GLY A 215 -6.69 19.60 16.64
N GLU A 216 -7.38 18.70 15.91
CA GLU A 216 -6.96 17.33 15.68
C GLU A 216 -6.41 17.09 14.27
N ASN A 217 -5.76 15.96 14.06
CA ASN A 217 -5.35 15.51 12.73
C ASN A 217 -6.58 15.17 11.89
N ARG A 218 -6.52 15.49 10.59
CA ARG A 218 -7.54 15.13 9.62
C ARG A 218 -7.26 13.73 9.07
N GLN A 219 -7.88 12.70 9.66
CA GLN A 219 -7.57 11.30 9.34
C GLN A 219 -8.68 10.64 8.52
N VAL A 220 -8.27 9.90 7.48
CA VAL A 220 -9.11 9.02 6.65
C VAL A 220 -8.47 7.65 6.50
N PHE A 221 -9.26 6.64 6.15
CA PHE A 221 -8.80 5.25 5.97
C PHE A 221 -9.14 4.78 4.57
N LEU A 222 -8.13 4.33 3.83
CA LEU A 222 -8.24 3.94 2.42
C LEU A 222 -7.95 2.46 2.23
N ASP A 223 -8.85 1.80 1.52
CA ASP A 223 -8.66 0.50 0.90
C ASP A 223 -9.03 0.63 -0.59
N GLY A 224 -8.06 0.42 -1.50
CA GLY A 224 -8.20 0.70 -2.92
C GLY A 224 -7.33 1.87 -3.41
N GLU A 225 -7.79 2.64 -4.38
CA GLU A 225 -7.02 3.73 -4.99
C GLU A 225 -7.78 5.04 -4.97
N ALA A 226 -7.11 6.09 -4.48
CA ALA A 226 -7.65 7.44 -4.46
C ALA A 226 -6.58 8.50 -4.79
N PHE A 227 -7.02 9.54 -5.48
CA PHE A 227 -6.26 10.76 -5.65
C PHE A 227 -6.82 11.84 -4.73
N PHE A 228 -5.94 12.47 -3.99
CA PHE A 228 -6.26 13.49 -3.00
C PHE A 228 -5.74 14.86 -3.45
N ASP A 229 -6.65 15.81 -3.53
CA ASP A 229 -6.35 17.25 -3.60
C ASP A 229 -6.66 17.84 -2.21
N VAL A 230 -5.64 17.85 -1.35
CA VAL A 230 -5.82 18.17 0.07
C VAL A 230 -5.78 19.68 0.30
N ALA A 231 -6.80 20.19 0.98
CA ALA A 231 -6.87 21.59 1.42
C ALA A 231 -5.67 21.95 2.32
N LYS A 232 -5.04 23.10 2.03
CA LYS A 232 -3.83 23.56 2.74
C LYS A 232 -4.15 23.94 4.19
N ASP A 233 -3.61 23.16 5.13
CA ASP A 233 -3.61 23.46 6.56
C ASP A 233 -2.35 22.91 7.22
N LYS A 234 -1.43 23.83 7.58
CA LYS A 234 -0.14 23.47 8.20
C LYS A 234 -0.27 23.07 9.67
N LYS A 235 -1.36 23.47 10.33
CA LYS A 235 -1.57 23.21 11.76
C LYS A 235 -2.19 21.87 12.03
N HIS A 236 -3.06 21.40 11.13
CA HIS A 236 -3.80 20.15 11.26
C HIS A 236 -3.44 19.22 10.09
N PRO A 237 -2.43 18.35 10.24
CA PRO A 237 -2.03 17.42 9.22
C PRO A 237 -3.19 16.57 8.70
N PHE A 238 -3.19 16.28 7.38
CA PHE A 238 -4.08 15.30 6.78
C PHE A 238 -3.34 13.97 6.70
N ILE A 239 -3.96 12.89 7.19
CA ILE A 239 -3.36 11.56 7.28
C ILE A 239 -4.26 10.57 6.57
N VAL A 240 -3.73 9.93 5.51
CA VAL A 240 -4.35 8.76 4.90
C VAL A 240 -3.74 7.52 5.53
N ASN A 241 -4.56 6.77 6.27
CA ASN A 241 -4.19 5.45 6.74
C ASN A 241 -4.49 4.43 5.63
N ALA A 242 -3.46 3.74 5.18
CA ALA A 242 -3.50 2.72 4.14
C ALA A 242 -2.94 1.41 4.72
N ASP A 243 -3.74 0.72 5.55
CA ASP A 243 -3.37 -0.46 6.32
C ASP A 243 -2.19 -0.18 7.28
N ASN A 244 -1.01 -0.73 7.01
CA ASN A 244 0.18 -0.55 7.84
C ASN A 244 0.98 0.73 7.54
N LEU A 245 0.53 1.55 6.60
CA LEU A 245 1.17 2.79 6.16
C LEU A 245 0.32 4.00 6.50
N ASN A 246 0.92 5.01 7.12
CA ASN A 246 0.39 6.36 7.22
C ASN A 246 1.04 7.26 6.18
N VAL A 247 0.21 8.03 5.47
CA VAL A 247 0.61 9.03 4.47
C VAL A 247 0.19 10.39 4.99
N ARG A 248 1.15 11.21 5.44
CA ARG A 248 0.92 12.50 6.10
C ARG A 248 1.25 13.67 5.19
N VAL A 249 0.33 14.63 5.08
CA VAL A 249 0.48 15.82 4.24
C VAL A 249 -0.09 17.08 4.93
N LEU A 250 0.23 18.26 4.39
CA LEU A 250 -0.22 19.56 4.92
C LEU A 250 -0.98 20.41 3.87
N GLY A 251 -1.22 19.86 2.67
CA GLY A 251 -1.82 20.55 1.52
C GLY A 251 -1.06 20.16 0.26
N THR A 252 -1.51 19.08 -0.41
CA THR A 252 -0.69 18.28 -1.30
C THR A 252 -1.59 17.57 -2.31
N HIS A 253 -1.12 17.42 -3.55
CA HIS A 253 -1.77 16.62 -4.58
C HIS A 253 -1.01 15.30 -4.75
N PHE A 254 -1.64 14.18 -4.45
CA PHE A 254 -1.00 12.86 -4.50
C PHE A 254 -1.98 11.73 -4.75
N ASN A 255 -1.49 10.63 -5.30
CA ASN A 255 -2.24 9.38 -5.49
C ASN A 255 -1.78 8.33 -4.48
N VAL A 256 -2.70 7.59 -3.92
CA VAL A 256 -2.43 6.39 -3.09
C VAL A 256 -3.13 5.21 -3.70
N SER A 257 -2.38 4.12 -3.96
CA SER A 257 -2.92 2.84 -4.41
C SER A 257 -2.62 1.78 -3.35
N ASN A 258 -3.67 1.31 -2.67
CA ASN A 258 -3.61 0.38 -1.52
C ASN A 258 -4.61 -0.76 -1.70
N TYR A 259 -4.65 -1.41 -2.86
CA TYR A 259 -5.51 -2.57 -3.05
C TYR A 259 -4.97 -3.78 -2.27
N PRO A 260 -5.84 -4.58 -1.59
CA PRO A 260 -5.41 -5.72 -0.78
C PRO A 260 -4.63 -6.79 -1.54
N GLU A 261 -4.97 -7.00 -2.82
CA GLU A 261 -4.33 -7.98 -3.69
C GLU A 261 -2.95 -7.54 -4.23
N ASP A 262 -2.60 -6.26 -4.10
CA ASP A 262 -1.31 -5.74 -4.54
C ASP A 262 -0.23 -5.98 -3.46
N ALA A 263 0.98 -6.37 -3.86
CA ALA A 263 2.08 -6.68 -2.94
C ALA A 263 2.64 -5.45 -2.19
N ALA A 264 2.34 -4.25 -2.68
CA ALA A 264 2.82 -3.00 -2.11
C ALA A 264 1.75 -1.92 -2.14
N THR A 265 1.83 -0.99 -1.19
CA THR A 265 1.09 0.27 -1.24
C THR A 265 1.94 1.32 -1.93
N ASP A 266 1.44 1.88 -3.01
CA ASP A 266 2.13 2.89 -3.81
C ASP A 266 1.58 4.29 -3.52
N VAL A 267 2.48 5.25 -3.26
CA VAL A 267 2.16 6.66 -3.07
C VAL A 267 2.91 7.48 -4.11
N VAL A 268 2.20 8.26 -4.91
CA VAL A 268 2.81 9.11 -5.97
C VAL A 268 2.51 10.56 -5.69
N LEU A 269 3.55 11.37 -5.56
CA LEU A 269 3.45 12.79 -5.26
C LEU A 269 3.48 13.64 -6.53
N VAL A 270 2.43 14.44 -6.72
CA VAL A 270 2.32 15.40 -7.85
C VAL A 270 2.79 16.78 -7.41
N GLU A 271 2.25 17.34 -6.32
CA GLU A 271 2.58 18.66 -5.79
C GLU A 271 2.62 18.65 -4.27
N GLY A 272 3.55 19.39 -3.66
CA GLY A 272 3.68 19.54 -2.23
C GLY A 272 4.73 18.62 -1.61
N SER A 273 4.40 18.01 -0.47
CA SER A 273 5.29 17.10 0.27
C SER A 273 4.47 16.01 0.96
N VAL A 274 4.98 14.79 0.94
CA VAL A 274 4.36 13.61 1.59
C VAL A 274 5.35 12.98 2.55
N GLY A 275 4.93 12.78 3.81
CA GLY A 275 5.62 11.93 4.77
C GLY A 275 4.99 10.54 4.79
N MET A 276 5.81 9.50 4.64
CA MET A 276 5.38 8.08 4.72
C MET A 276 6.02 7.43 5.94
N TYR A 277 5.22 6.79 6.79
CA TYR A 277 5.70 6.12 8.00
C TYR A 277 4.76 4.98 8.40
N ASN A 278 5.29 4.02 9.16
CA ASN A 278 4.51 2.87 9.64
C ASN A 278 3.45 3.32 10.65
N THR A 279 2.27 2.70 10.64
CA THR A 279 1.17 3.03 11.56
C THR A 279 1.51 2.85 13.04
N ASN A 280 2.50 2.01 13.36
CA ASN A 280 2.99 1.79 14.72
C ASN A 280 4.03 2.83 15.20
N GLU A 281 4.33 3.83 14.36
CA GLU A 281 5.32 4.88 14.64
C GLU A 281 4.67 6.24 14.74
N GLU A 282 5.31 7.16 15.48
CA GLU A 282 4.99 8.57 15.41
C GLU A 282 5.76 9.22 14.26
N PHE A 283 5.12 10.18 13.59
CA PHE A 283 5.76 10.90 12.50
C PHE A 283 6.97 11.70 12.98
N ASN A 284 8.13 11.45 12.35
CA ASN A 284 9.37 12.18 12.57
C ASN A 284 10.02 12.48 11.20
N ALA A 285 10.13 13.75 10.82
CA ALA A 285 10.63 14.18 9.52
C ALA A 285 12.09 13.76 9.25
N ASP A 286 12.90 13.59 10.30
CA ASP A 286 14.32 13.19 10.18
C ASP A 286 14.50 11.68 10.01
N LYS A 287 13.50 10.89 10.37
CA LYS A 287 13.55 9.42 10.35
C LYS A 287 12.67 8.79 9.28
N ASN A 288 11.54 9.43 8.97
CA ASN A 288 10.56 8.88 8.05
C ASN A 288 10.83 9.30 6.60
N THR A 289 10.28 8.55 5.66
CA THR A 289 10.46 8.81 4.23
C THR A 289 9.67 10.05 3.81
N ILE A 290 10.37 11.03 3.25
CA ILE A 290 9.75 12.24 2.67
C ILE A 290 9.84 12.16 1.15
N LEU A 291 8.69 12.16 0.48
CA LEU A 291 8.62 12.24 -0.98
C LEU A 291 8.69 13.68 -1.46
N LYS A 292 9.32 13.85 -2.62
CA LYS A 292 9.33 15.10 -3.42
C LYS A 292 8.42 14.96 -4.63
N PRO A 293 7.92 16.05 -5.22
CA PRO A 293 7.14 16.00 -6.45
C PRO A 293 7.84 15.22 -7.56
N GLY A 294 7.09 14.38 -8.30
CA GLY A 294 7.64 13.49 -9.32
C GLY A 294 8.23 12.18 -8.79
N TYR A 295 8.05 11.87 -7.50
CA TYR A 295 8.51 10.61 -6.91
C TYR A 295 7.36 9.72 -6.52
N LYS A 296 7.62 8.40 -6.60
CA LYS A 296 6.80 7.34 -6.05
C LYS A 296 7.50 6.70 -4.86
N GLY A 297 6.79 6.53 -3.74
CA GLY A 297 7.15 5.66 -2.64
C GLY A 297 6.33 4.37 -2.69
N SER A 298 6.99 3.23 -2.62
CA SER A 298 6.36 1.90 -2.55
C SER A 298 6.64 1.29 -1.19
N PHE A 299 5.59 1.09 -0.41
CA PHE A 299 5.66 0.40 0.88
C PHE A 299 5.42 -1.10 0.64
N ASN A 300 6.42 -1.92 0.90
CA ASN A 300 6.30 -3.38 0.82
C ASN A 300 5.61 -3.92 2.08
N ARG A 301 4.49 -4.64 1.90
CA ARG A 301 3.68 -5.14 3.01
C ARG A 301 4.33 -6.28 3.80
N GLU A 302 5.23 -7.05 3.19
CA GLU A 302 5.86 -8.21 3.84
C GLU A 302 6.95 -7.77 4.83
N ASN A 303 7.77 -6.77 4.46
CA ASN A 303 8.93 -6.36 5.24
C ASN A 303 8.87 -4.91 5.74
N ALA A 304 7.74 -4.22 5.52
CA ALA A 304 7.49 -2.83 5.91
C ALA A 304 8.53 -1.81 5.39
N SER A 305 9.29 -2.15 4.33
CA SER A 305 10.28 -1.25 3.74
C SER A 305 9.64 -0.27 2.76
N ILE A 306 10.17 0.95 2.68
CA ILE A 306 9.74 1.96 1.72
C ILE A 306 10.88 2.21 0.72
N ILE A 307 10.58 1.99 -0.57
CA ILE A 307 11.49 2.27 -1.67
C ILE A 307 10.97 3.46 -2.45
N THR A 308 11.83 4.45 -2.71
CA THR A 308 11.46 5.65 -3.48
C THR A 308 12.14 5.66 -4.84
N LYS A 309 11.42 6.12 -5.88
CA LYS A 309 11.97 6.31 -7.21
C LYS A 309 11.29 7.46 -7.95
N PRO A 310 12.00 8.14 -8.88
CA PRO A 310 11.37 9.13 -9.75
C PRO A 310 10.41 8.44 -10.73
N VAL A 311 9.28 9.11 -11.03
CA VAL A 311 8.26 8.60 -11.95
C VAL A 311 7.64 9.74 -12.76
N ILE A 312 7.01 9.38 -13.88
CA ILE A 312 6.08 10.27 -14.61
C ILE A 312 4.72 10.13 -13.91
N THR A 313 4.30 11.17 -13.20
CA THR A 313 3.08 11.15 -12.36
C THR A 313 1.82 10.85 -13.14
N ASP A 314 1.72 11.30 -14.39
CA ASP A 314 0.56 11.07 -15.26
C ASP A 314 0.23 9.58 -15.47
N ILE A 315 1.21 8.71 -15.41
CA ILE A 315 1.00 7.25 -15.48
C ILE A 315 0.10 6.76 -14.34
N TYR A 316 0.18 7.43 -13.18
CA TYR A 316 -0.52 7.05 -11.95
C TYR A 316 -1.78 7.88 -11.70
N THR A 317 -1.97 8.99 -12.43
CA THR A 317 -3.10 9.89 -12.23
C THR A 317 -4.02 10.00 -13.45
N SER A 318 -3.62 9.46 -14.62
CA SER A 318 -4.41 9.49 -15.86
C SER A 318 -5.80 8.88 -15.70
N TRP A 319 -5.97 7.94 -14.76
CA TRP A 319 -7.25 7.29 -14.49
C TRP A 319 -8.34 8.26 -14.05
N ILE A 320 -8.00 9.40 -13.44
CA ILE A 320 -8.94 10.47 -13.05
C ILE A 320 -9.73 10.92 -14.27
N ASN A 321 -9.03 11.13 -15.38
CA ASN A 321 -9.58 11.59 -16.66
C ASN A 321 -9.89 10.44 -17.64
N GLY A 322 -10.15 9.24 -17.15
CA GLY A 322 -10.50 8.10 -17.98
C GLY A 322 -9.32 7.39 -18.67
N GLY A 323 -8.08 7.85 -18.49
CA GLY A 323 -6.89 7.20 -19.06
C GLY A 323 -6.58 5.85 -18.41
N LEU A 324 -5.87 5.00 -19.14
CA LEU A 324 -5.38 3.70 -18.67
C LEU A 324 -3.96 3.49 -19.19
N THR A 325 -2.97 3.52 -18.31
CA THR A 325 -1.57 3.45 -18.72
C THR A 325 -0.86 2.30 -18.00
N PHE A 326 -0.14 1.50 -18.79
CA PHE A 326 0.72 0.42 -18.31
C PHE A 326 2.17 0.74 -18.69
N ARG A 327 3.10 0.60 -17.76
CA ARG A 327 4.54 0.77 -17.99
C ARG A 327 5.32 -0.34 -17.31
N ASN A 328 5.99 -1.17 -18.13
CA ASN A 328 6.76 -2.32 -17.65
C ASN A 328 5.96 -3.19 -16.66
N MET A 329 4.65 -3.35 -16.94
CA MET A 329 3.69 -4.02 -16.05
C MET A 329 3.47 -5.44 -16.50
N THR A 330 3.51 -6.41 -15.58
CA THR A 330 3.20 -7.81 -15.88
C THR A 330 1.76 -7.95 -16.35
N PHE A 331 1.52 -8.88 -17.26
CA PHE A 331 0.17 -9.11 -17.79
C PHE A 331 -0.82 -9.51 -16.71
N LYS A 332 -0.37 -10.27 -15.70
CA LYS A 332 -1.18 -10.56 -14.51
C LYS A 332 -1.71 -9.27 -13.85
N ASN A 333 -0.84 -8.29 -13.61
CA ASN A 333 -1.25 -7.02 -12.98
C ASN A 333 -2.11 -6.16 -13.92
N ILE A 334 -1.89 -6.26 -15.24
CA ILE A 334 -2.76 -5.61 -16.24
C ILE A 334 -4.16 -6.20 -16.16
N ILE A 335 -4.31 -7.53 -16.13
CA ILE A 335 -5.59 -8.22 -15.97
C ILE A 335 -6.33 -7.67 -14.74
N THR A 336 -5.70 -7.65 -13.58
CA THR A 336 -6.32 -7.15 -12.34
C THR A 336 -6.81 -5.69 -12.48
N LYS A 337 -6.02 -4.83 -13.14
CA LYS A 337 -6.46 -3.45 -13.41
C LYS A 337 -7.63 -3.38 -14.40
N LEU A 338 -7.66 -4.22 -15.42
CA LEU A 338 -8.77 -4.30 -16.38
C LEU A 338 -10.05 -4.81 -15.71
N GLU A 339 -9.96 -5.84 -14.86
CA GLU A 339 -11.10 -6.37 -14.11
C GLU A 339 -11.72 -5.31 -13.22
N ARG A 340 -10.89 -4.56 -12.47
CA ARG A 340 -11.37 -3.45 -11.64
C ARG A 340 -12.05 -2.36 -12.45
N ARG A 341 -11.40 -1.93 -13.54
CA ARG A 341 -11.86 -0.80 -14.35
C ARG A 341 -13.17 -1.07 -15.09
N TYR A 342 -13.31 -2.28 -15.65
CA TYR A 342 -14.42 -2.62 -16.55
C TYR A 342 -15.48 -3.53 -15.92
N ASN A 343 -15.29 -3.91 -14.66
CA ASN A 343 -16.14 -4.87 -13.95
C ASN A 343 -16.34 -6.18 -14.75
N VAL A 344 -15.24 -6.73 -15.25
CA VAL A 344 -15.20 -7.99 -16.02
C VAL A 344 -14.37 -9.02 -15.27
N THR A 345 -14.56 -10.30 -15.60
CA THR A 345 -13.70 -11.39 -15.14
C THR A 345 -12.80 -11.85 -16.28
N ILE A 346 -11.48 -11.87 -16.07
CA ILE A 346 -10.51 -12.28 -17.09
C ILE A 346 -9.80 -13.56 -16.67
N ILE A 347 -10.03 -14.64 -17.39
CA ILE A 347 -9.39 -15.94 -17.16
C ILE A 347 -8.23 -16.07 -18.14
N ASN A 348 -7.01 -16.01 -17.63
CA ASN A 348 -5.82 -16.28 -18.43
C ASN A 348 -5.43 -17.76 -18.35
N LYS A 349 -5.53 -18.48 -19.47
CA LYS A 349 -5.10 -19.88 -19.60
C LYS A 349 -3.64 -20.02 -20.04
N ASN A 350 -3.00 -18.90 -20.40
CA ASN A 350 -1.60 -18.86 -20.82
C ASN A 350 -0.71 -18.42 -19.65
N GLU A 351 -0.18 -19.36 -18.89
CA GLU A 351 0.65 -19.08 -17.72
C GLU A 351 1.95 -18.32 -18.07
N LYS A 352 2.52 -18.55 -19.25
CA LYS A 352 3.74 -17.83 -19.68
C LYS A 352 3.48 -16.35 -19.84
N LEU A 353 2.33 -16.00 -20.42
CA LEU A 353 1.91 -14.63 -20.64
C LEU A 353 1.75 -13.84 -19.32
N ALA A 354 1.37 -14.50 -18.22
CA ALA A 354 1.11 -13.84 -16.95
C ALA A 354 2.30 -12.99 -16.45
N ASN A 355 3.53 -13.42 -16.72
CA ASN A 355 4.76 -12.76 -16.28
C ASN A 355 5.39 -11.84 -17.34
N GLU A 356 4.88 -11.85 -18.57
CA GLU A 356 5.33 -10.94 -19.61
C GLU A 356 4.96 -9.51 -19.29
N LYS A 357 5.83 -8.55 -19.68
CA LYS A 357 5.66 -7.15 -19.34
C LYS A 357 5.29 -6.34 -20.58
N PHE A 358 4.31 -5.48 -20.40
CA PHE A 358 3.76 -4.66 -21.47
C PHE A 358 3.80 -3.18 -21.15
N ASN A 359 3.82 -2.38 -22.25
CA ASN A 359 3.66 -0.94 -22.22
C ASN A 359 2.50 -0.59 -23.16
N ALA A 360 1.50 0.08 -22.63
CA ALA A 360 0.37 0.57 -23.40
C ALA A 360 -0.24 1.79 -22.71
N SER A 361 -0.85 2.67 -23.49
CA SER A 361 -1.59 3.82 -22.98
C SER A 361 -2.84 4.02 -23.80
N PHE A 362 -3.97 4.03 -23.11
CA PHE A 362 -5.28 4.24 -23.68
C PHE A 362 -5.89 5.51 -23.09
N LYS A 363 -6.68 6.21 -23.87
CA LYS A 363 -7.59 7.22 -23.34
C LYS A 363 -8.82 6.54 -22.76
N GLU A 364 -9.98 7.11 -22.96
CA GLU A 364 -11.25 6.51 -22.56
C GLU A 364 -11.68 5.47 -23.62
N GLU A 365 -11.24 4.22 -23.46
CA GLU A 365 -11.50 3.13 -24.38
C GLU A 365 -12.39 2.05 -23.76
N SER A 366 -13.14 1.33 -24.59
CA SER A 366 -13.88 0.14 -24.17
C SER A 366 -12.95 -1.05 -23.91
N ILE A 367 -13.43 -2.04 -23.16
CA ILE A 367 -12.65 -3.25 -22.91
C ILE A 367 -12.37 -4.04 -24.21
N GLU A 368 -13.31 -4.00 -25.15
CA GLU A 368 -13.18 -4.62 -26.46
C GLU A 368 -12.02 -4.01 -27.24
N ASN A 369 -11.91 -2.66 -27.28
CA ASN A 369 -10.82 -1.98 -27.95
C ASN A 369 -9.47 -2.27 -27.29
N VAL A 370 -9.42 -2.31 -25.95
CA VAL A 370 -8.20 -2.66 -25.22
C VAL A 370 -7.78 -4.11 -25.53
N MET A 371 -8.71 -5.05 -25.54
CA MET A 371 -8.41 -6.45 -25.87
C MET A 371 -8.04 -6.64 -27.34
N SER A 372 -8.68 -5.89 -28.27
CA SER A 372 -8.30 -5.88 -29.68
C SER A 372 -6.86 -5.43 -29.87
N TYR A 373 -6.45 -4.35 -29.17
CA TYR A 373 -5.05 -3.90 -29.18
C TYR A 373 -4.08 -5.01 -28.76
N PHE A 374 -4.37 -5.72 -27.68
CA PHE A 374 -3.52 -6.81 -27.21
C PHE A 374 -3.49 -8.00 -28.20
N ASN A 375 -4.59 -8.26 -28.90
CA ASN A 375 -4.64 -9.26 -29.96
C ASN A 375 -3.80 -8.82 -31.17
N ASP A 376 -4.01 -7.61 -31.69
CA ASP A 376 -3.46 -7.12 -32.93
C ASP A 376 -1.94 -6.87 -32.85
N ILE A 377 -1.48 -6.37 -31.70
CA ILE A 377 -0.07 -5.99 -31.51
C ILE A 377 0.76 -7.12 -30.90
N HIS A 378 0.16 -7.91 -30.01
CA HIS A 378 0.88 -8.92 -29.23
C HIS A 378 0.41 -10.36 -29.50
N GLY A 379 -0.54 -10.56 -30.42
CA GLY A 379 -1.05 -11.90 -30.78
C GLY A 379 -1.79 -12.59 -29.65
N ILE A 380 -2.33 -11.84 -28.67
CA ILE A 380 -3.03 -12.39 -27.52
C ILE A 380 -4.46 -12.79 -27.91
N ASN A 381 -4.66 -14.07 -28.18
CA ASN A 381 -5.97 -14.61 -28.56
C ASN A 381 -6.92 -14.66 -27.37
N TYR A 382 -8.12 -14.14 -27.54
CA TYR A 382 -9.14 -14.11 -26.50
C TYR A 382 -10.55 -14.36 -27.04
N THR A 383 -11.48 -14.63 -26.14
CA THR A 383 -12.91 -14.65 -26.42
C THR A 383 -13.66 -13.89 -25.34
N ILE A 384 -14.63 -13.07 -25.73
CA ILE A 384 -15.51 -12.33 -24.79
C ILE A 384 -16.91 -12.99 -24.85
N LYS A 385 -17.44 -13.32 -23.69
CA LYS A 385 -18.81 -13.77 -23.54
C LYS A 385 -19.41 -13.17 -22.27
N ASN A 386 -20.41 -12.32 -22.42
CA ASN A 386 -20.96 -11.49 -21.34
C ASN A 386 -19.81 -10.68 -20.67
N ASN A 387 -19.75 -10.69 -19.32
CA ASN A 387 -18.69 -10.02 -18.54
C ASN A 387 -17.43 -10.91 -18.35
N GLN A 388 -17.25 -11.97 -19.10
CA GLN A 388 -16.11 -12.87 -18.97
C GLN A 388 -15.25 -12.85 -20.24
N ILE A 389 -13.94 -12.69 -20.05
CA ILE A 389 -12.92 -12.74 -21.08
C ILE A 389 -12.03 -13.93 -20.82
N VAL A 390 -11.85 -14.80 -21.81
CA VAL A 390 -10.97 -15.96 -21.70
C VAL A 390 -9.82 -15.79 -22.69
N ILE A 391 -8.60 -15.74 -22.17
CA ILE A 391 -7.35 -15.66 -22.91
C ILE A 391 -6.83 -17.11 -23.10
N LYS A 392 -6.40 -17.43 -24.34
CA LYS A 392 -6.03 -18.80 -24.77
C LYS A 392 -4.54 -19.00 -24.81
#